data_16674cbb7a425e39e5d147b278d424fd
#
_entry.id   16674cbb7a425e39e5d147b278d424fd
#
_cell.length_a   1.000
_cell.length_b   1.000
_cell.length_c   1.000
_cell.angle_alpha   90.00
_cell.angle_beta   90.00
_cell.angle_gamma   90.00
#
_symmetry.space_group_name_H-M   'P 1'
#
loop_
_entity.id
_entity.type
_entity.pdbx_description
1 polymer ?
#
loop_
_entity_poly.entity_id
_entity_poly.type
_entity_poly.pdbx_seq_one_letter_code
_entity_poly.pdbx_strand_id
1 'polypeptide(L)'
;MESTWYLYILRCRDGTLYTGITIDVEKRFEAHCSGKGAKYTRGRGPLELVYRETCQNHSQALKREWEIKAMSREKKQELIENNG
;
A
#
# COMPACT_ATOMS: atom_id res chain seq x y z
N MET A 1 7.61 18.41 14.88
CA MET A 1 7.97 18.00 13.51
C MET A 1 7.05 16.88 13.06
N GLU A 2 6.46 17.04 11.89
CA GLU A 2 5.60 16.01 11.35
C GLU A 2 6.43 14.91 10.71
N SER A 3 6.04 13.69 10.97
CA SER A 3 6.69 12.54 10.34
C SER A 3 6.24 12.39 8.90
N THR A 4 7.15 12.02 8.03
CA THR A 4 6.81 11.67 6.66
C THR A 4 6.04 10.36 6.66
N TRP A 5 4.97 10.32 5.91
CA TRP A 5 4.15 9.11 5.77
C TRP A 5 4.24 8.62 4.33
N TYR A 6 3.98 7.35 4.14
CA TYR A 6 4.03 6.72 2.82
C TYR A 6 2.75 5.96 2.57
N LEU A 7 2.26 6.07 1.35
CA LEU A 7 1.20 5.21 0.87
C LEU A 7 1.85 4.10 0.06
N TYR A 8 1.35 2.89 0.18
CA TYR A 8 1.90 1.76 -0.57
C TYR A 8 0.77 0.85 -1.05
N ILE A 9 1.05 0.12 -2.13
CA ILE A 9 0.12 -0.89 -2.64
C ILE A 9 0.88 -2.21 -2.74
N LEU A 10 0.27 -3.26 -2.22
CA LEU A 10 0.79 -4.62 -2.30
C LEU A 10 -0.08 -5.42 -3.26
N ARG A 11 0.55 -6.26 -4.06
CA ARG A 11 -0.16 -7.24 -4.88
C ARG A 11 -0.08 -8.57 -4.16
N CYS A 12 -1.23 -9.21 -3.95
CA CYS A 12 -1.31 -10.51 -3.31
C CYS A 12 -1.17 -11.61 -4.35
N ARG A 13 -0.97 -12.83 -3.88
CA ARG A 13 -0.81 -14.02 -4.73
C ARG A 13 -1.96 -14.18 -5.73
N ASP A 14 -3.18 -13.88 -5.32
CA ASP A 14 -4.37 -14.01 -6.15
C ASP A 14 -4.60 -12.81 -7.08
N GLY A 15 -3.65 -11.87 -7.12
CA GLY A 15 -3.75 -10.69 -7.96
C GLY A 15 -4.49 -9.52 -7.34
N THR A 16 -5.06 -9.68 -6.15
CA THR A 16 -5.75 -8.57 -5.49
C THR A 16 -4.76 -7.54 -5.00
N LEU A 17 -5.22 -6.29 -4.88
CA LEU A 17 -4.38 -5.17 -4.48
C LEU A 17 -4.79 -4.67 -3.09
N TYR A 18 -3.83 -4.48 -2.21
CA TYR A 18 -4.05 -3.94 -0.88
C TYR A 18 -3.36 -2.58 -0.77
N THR A 19 -4.09 -1.55 -0.34
CA THR A 19 -3.56 -0.20 -0.17
C THR A 19 -3.46 0.12 1.32
N GLY A 20 -2.33 0.65 1.76
CA GLY A 20 -2.13 1.02 3.15
C GLY A 20 -1.24 2.24 3.29
N ILE A 21 -1.09 2.71 4.52
CA ILE A 21 -0.19 3.82 4.84
C ILE A 21 0.71 3.42 6.02
N THR A 22 1.91 3.99 6.05
CA THR A 22 2.88 3.68 7.11
C THR A 22 3.97 4.75 7.16
N ILE A 23 4.68 4.81 8.26
CA ILE A 23 5.88 5.65 8.36
C ILE A 23 7.14 4.90 7.92
N ASP A 24 7.06 3.59 7.76
CA ASP A 24 8.20 2.74 7.37
C ASP A 24 7.71 1.62 6.47
N VAL A 25 7.87 1.81 5.15
CA VAL A 25 7.35 0.87 4.15
C VAL A 25 8.01 -0.49 4.27
N GLU A 26 9.33 -0.53 4.40
CA GLU A 26 10.07 -1.80 4.48
C GLU A 26 9.65 -2.64 5.67
N LYS A 27 9.56 -2.01 6.82
CA LYS A 27 9.17 -2.70 8.05
C LYS A 27 7.72 -3.19 7.99
N ARG A 28 6.83 -2.35 7.44
CA ARG A 28 5.42 -2.71 7.31
C ARG A 28 5.24 -3.84 6.30
N PHE A 29 5.97 -3.80 5.19
CA PHE A 29 5.95 -4.85 4.19
C PHE A 29 6.40 -6.18 4.80
N GLU A 30 7.48 -6.15 5.58
CA GLU A 30 7.99 -7.31 6.29
C GLU A 30 6.92 -7.90 7.23
N ALA A 31 6.21 -7.03 7.95
CA ALA A 31 5.14 -7.45 8.84
C ALA A 31 4.02 -8.14 8.07
N HIS A 32 3.65 -7.61 6.90
CA HIS A 32 2.64 -8.25 6.05
C HIS A 32 3.11 -9.64 5.59
N CYS A 33 4.36 -9.74 5.16
CA CYS A 33 4.92 -11.01 4.67
C CYS A 33 4.97 -12.07 5.77
N SER A 34 5.19 -11.67 7.02
CA SER A 34 5.26 -12.59 8.14
C SER A 34 3.88 -12.92 8.75
N GLY A 35 2.82 -12.38 8.16
CA GLY A 35 1.46 -12.61 8.65
C GLY A 35 1.04 -11.73 9.82
N LYS A 36 1.87 -10.75 10.18
CA LYS A 36 1.60 -9.83 11.29
C LYS A 36 1.02 -8.50 10.83
N GLY A 37 0.80 -8.34 9.53
CA GLY A 37 0.23 -7.14 8.97
C GLY A 37 -1.29 -7.14 9.02
N ALA A 38 -1.91 -6.51 8.02
CA ALA A 38 -3.37 -6.44 7.96
C ALA A 38 -3.97 -7.83 7.77
N LYS A 39 -5.15 -8.02 8.33
CA LYS A 39 -5.89 -9.28 8.20
C LYS A 39 -6.11 -9.64 6.73
N TYR A 40 -6.31 -8.63 5.89
CA TYR A 40 -6.54 -8.82 4.46
C TYR A 40 -5.39 -9.55 3.76
N THR A 41 -4.15 -9.25 4.16
CA THR A 41 -2.97 -9.82 3.50
C THR A 41 -2.55 -11.16 4.10
N ARG A 42 -3.14 -11.55 5.22
CA ARG A 42 -2.79 -12.80 5.90
C ARG A 42 -3.22 -13.98 5.03
N GLY A 43 -2.30 -14.89 4.76
CA GLY A 43 -2.58 -16.07 3.96
C GLY A 43 -2.68 -15.82 2.46
N ARG A 44 -2.39 -14.59 2.01
CA ARG A 44 -2.44 -14.22 0.59
C ARG A 44 -1.06 -14.07 -0.03
N GLY A 45 -0.03 -14.50 0.68
CA GLY A 45 1.34 -14.44 0.17
C GLY A 45 1.61 -15.44 -0.93
N PRO A 46 2.67 -15.27 -1.71
CA PRO A 46 3.63 -14.19 -1.52
C PRO A 46 3.07 -12.83 -1.91
N LEU A 47 3.56 -11.79 -1.22
CA LEU A 47 3.15 -10.42 -1.45
C LEU A 47 4.23 -9.67 -2.22
N GLU A 48 3.82 -8.73 -3.05
CA GLU A 48 4.74 -7.91 -3.83
C GLU A 48 4.43 -6.44 -3.58
N LEU A 49 5.46 -5.64 -3.28
CA LEU A 49 5.30 -4.19 -3.14
C LEU A 49 5.36 -3.60 -4.56
N VAL A 50 4.22 -3.14 -5.06
CA VAL A 50 4.12 -2.69 -6.46
C VAL A 50 4.03 -1.18 -6.63
N TYR A 51 3.83 -0.44 -5.54
CA TYR A 51 3.71 1.02 -5.62
C TYR A 51 3.98 1.64 -4.25
N ARG A 52 4.62 2.80 -4.25
CA ARG A 52 4.76 3.61 -3.04
C ARG A 52 4.79 5.08 -3.40
N GLU A 53 4.35 5.90 -2.48
CA GLU A 53 4.21 7.33 -2.68
C GLU A 53 4.48 8.04 -1.37
N THR A 54 5.21 9.16 -1.42
CA THR A 54 5.53 9.94 -0.23
C THR A 54 4.42 10.95 0.05
N CYS A 55 3.98 11.02 1.29
CA CYS A 55 2.99 12.00 1.75
C CYS A 55 3.60 12.86 2.84
N GLN A 56 3.18 14.12 2.92
CA GLN A 56 3.79 15.07 3.85
C GLN A 56 3.48 14.79 5.32
N ASN A 57 2.30 14.22 5.58
CA ASN A 57 1.86 13.95 6.94
C ASN A 57 0.78 12.87 6.94
N HIS A 58 0.34 12.50 8.13
CA HIS A 58 -0.65 11.45 8.32
C HIS A 58 -2.00 11.78 7.64
N SER A 59 -2.45 13.03 7.77
CA SER A 59 -3.72 13.46 7.16
C SER A 59 -3.71 13.30 5.65
N GLN A 60 -2.62 13.70 5.00
CA GLN A 60 -2.50 13.56 3.56
C GLN A 60 -2.44 12.10 3.14
N ALA A 61 -1.75 11.27 3.91
CA ALA A 61 -1.66 9.85 3.64
C ALA A 61 -3.04 9.20 3.71
N LEU A 62 -3.82 9.54 4.75
CA LEU A 62 -5.19 9.03 4.90
C LEU A 62 -6.08 9.44 3.74
N LYS A 63 -5.99 10.69 3.31
CA LYS A 63 -6.76 11.21 2.20
C LYS A 63 -6.41 10.47 0.91
N ARG A 64 -5.12 10.28 0.67
CA ARG A 64 -4.64 9.59 -0.51
C ARG A 64 -5.05 8.11 -0.51
N GLU A 65 -4.97 7.47 0.65
CA GLU A 65 -5.42 6.09 0.81
C GLU A 65 -6.89 5.95 0.41
N TRP A 66 -7.72 6.87 0.90
CA TRP A 66 -9.14 6.87 0.57
C TRP A 66 -9.38 7.05 -0.94
N GLU A 67 -8.65 7.99 -1.56
CA GLU A 67 -8.75 8.24 -3.00
C GLU A 67 -8.41 6.99 -3.80
N ILE A 68 -7.32 6.33 -3.45
CA ILE A 68 -6.87 5.15 -4.18
C ILE A 68 -7.81 3.96 -3.95
N LYS A 69 -8.29 3.78 -2.72
CA LYS A 69 -9.24 2.69 -2.43
C LYS A 69 -10.55 2.86 -3.21
N ALA A 70 -10.91 4.10 -3.53
CA ALA A 70 -12.12 4.38 -4.31
C ALA A 70 -11.93 4.19 -5.81
N MET A 71 -10.69 4.01 -6.28
CA MET A 71 -10.41 3.78 -7.69
C MET A 71 -10.83 2.39 -8.13
N SER A 72 -11.17 2.26 -9.41
CA SER A 72 -11.38 0.95 -10.02
C SER A 72 -10.05 0.21 -10.06
N ARG A 73 -10.10 -1.11 -10.24
CA ARG A 73 -8.91 -1.92 -10.39
C ARG A 73 -8.04 -1.43 -11.56
N GLU A 74 -8.69 -1.05 -12.66
CA GLU A 74 -8.00 -0.56 -13.85
C GLU A 74 -7.23 0.72 -13.54
N LYS A 75 -7.84 1.64 -12.80
CA LYS A 75 -7.19 2.88 -12.40
C LYS A 75 -5.99 2.63 -11.50
N LYS A 76 -6.12 1.71 -10.56
CA LYS A 76 -5.01 1.33 -9.68
C LYS A 76 -3.88 0.74 -10.49
N GLN A 77 -4.19 -0.10 -11.46
CA GLN A 77 -3.20 -0.74 -12.31
C GLN A 77 -2.44 0.30 -13.14
N GLU A 78 -3.15 1.29 -13.69
CA GLU A 78 -2.53 2.39 -14.41
C GLU A 78 -1.57 3.18 -13.52
N LEU A 79 -1.98 3.45 -12.30
CA LEU A 79 -1.15 4.17 -11.33
C LEU A 79 0.15 3.42 -11.06
N ILE A 80 0.06 2.11 -10.88
CA ILE A 80 1.22 1.25 -10.65
C ILE A 80 2.15 1.25 -11.86
N GLU A 81 1.61 1.10 -13.05
CA GLU A 81 2.39 1.02 -14.29
C GLU A 81 3.07 2.34 -14.63
N ASN A 82 2.40 3.46 -14.42
CA ASN A 82 2.94 4.78 -14.74
C ASN A 82 4.05 5.22 -13.80
N ASN A 83 4.21 4.54 -12.70
CA ASN A 83 5.16 4.93 -11.67
C ASN A 83 6.27 3.90 -11.49
N GLY A 84 6.26 2.91 -12.34
CA GLY A 84 7.24 1.83 -12.27
C GLY A 84 8.57 2.14 -12.90
#